data_259af3e1512d462b79f60ab2e8da5e00
#
_entry.id   259af3e1512d462b79f60ab2e8da5e00
#
_cell.length_a   1.000
_cell.length_b   1.000
_cell.length_c   1.000
_cell.angle_alpha   90.00
_cell.angle_beta   90.00
_cell.angle_gamma   90.00
#
_symmetry.space_group_name_H-M   'P 1'
#
loop_
_entity.id
_entity.type
_entity.pdbx_description
1 polymer ?
#
loop_
_entity_poly.entity_id
_entity_poly.type
_entity_poly.pdbx_seq_one_letter_code
_entity_poly.pdbx_strand_id
1 'polypeptide(L)'
;FKRFFKNKTLNRLVLASVLLAFAQSLTGGLFVIFMDSILELGDYASRAIFVNFTFAVIGIFLWRYISLKYTKHFAASLCLLYAGILFLLQFFVVLYISDASETVKAGVLFFILAMYGISFSGAAPLIISMVADVSDAEEAESDINKSGAMFAYYTTITKVGYTFAVAFPYIFLESVIGFDISLGSDNSQFTK
;
A
#
# COMPACT_ATOMS: atom_id res chain seq x y z
N PHE A 1 -29.17 -1.74 -2.17
CA PHE A 1 -27.91 -1.51 -2.93
C PHE A 1 -27.94 -0.14 -3.64
N LYS A 2 -28.96 0.24 -4.42
CA LYS A 2 -29.02 1.54 -5.15
C LYS A 2 -28.81 2.78 -4.27
N ARG A 3 -29.12 2.73 -2.98
CA ARG A 3 -28.95 3.86 -2.06
C ARG A 3 -27.48 4.07 -1.65
N PHE A 4 -26.69 3.00 -1.55
CA PHE A 4 -25.25 3.10 -1.24
C PHE A 4 -24.47 3.82 -2.34
N PHE A 5 -24.82 3.56 -3.62
CA PHE A 5 -24.23 4.28 -4.75
C PHE A 5 -24.53 5.78 -4.77
N LYS A 6 -25.54 6.24 -4.02
CA LYS A 6 -25.90 7.65 -3.91
C LYS A 6 -25.14 8.36 -2.76
N ASN A 7 -24.61 7.61 -1.79
CA ASN A 7 -23.83 8.19 -0.70
C ASN A 7 -22.43 8.60 -1.19
N LYS A 8 -22.27 9.90 -1.46
CA LYS A 8 -21.03 10.46 -2.01
C LYS A 8 -19.84 10.25 -1.10
N THR A 9 -20.04 10.33 0.21
CA THR A 9 -18.95 10.18 1.20
C THR A 9 -18.46 8.73 1.23
N LEU A 10 -19.37 7.76 1.29
CA LEU A 10 -19.01 6.34 1.23
C LEU A 10 -18.26 6.01 -0.07
N ASN A 11 -18.73 6.48 -1.21
CA ASN A 11 -18.10 6.20 -2.50
C ASN A 11 -16.70 6.81 -2.62
N ARG A 12 -16.46 7.99 -2.03
CA ARG A 12 -15.11 8.57 -1.97
C ARG A 12 -14.16 7.73 -1.11
N LEU A 13 -14.63 7.22 0.03
CA LEU A 13 -13.84 6.33 0.90
C LEU A 13 -13.57 4.99 0.21
N VAL A 14 -14.55 4.42 -0.49
CA VAL A 14 -14.39 3.20 -1.28
C VAL A 14 -13.36 3.41 -2.39
N LEU A 15 -13.45 4.51 -3.14
CA LEU A 15 -12.48 4.84 -4.19
C LEU A 15 -11.06 5.00 -3.62
N ALA A 16 -10.92 5.73 -2.51
CA ALA A 16 -9.62 5.88 -1.84
C ALA A 16 -9.05 4.53 -1.40
N SER A 17 -9.90 3.62 -0.89
CA SER A 17 -9.48 2.28 -0.50
C SER A 17 -9.08 1.41 -1.67
N VAL A 18 -9.77 1.51 -2.80
CA VAL A 18 -9.42 0.77 -4.03
C VAL A 18 -8.07 1.23 -4.55
N LEU A 19 -7.82 2.55 -4.60
CA LEU A 19 -6.53 3.10 -5.02
C LEU A 19 -5.40 2.70 -4.07
N LEU A 20 -5.65 2.74 -2.75
CA LEU A 20 -4.69 2.28 -1.75
C LEU A 20 -4.41 0.78 -1.90
N ALA A 21 -5.46 -0.03 -2.04
CA ALA A 21 -5.37 -1.46 -2.25
C ALA A 21 -4.56 -1.79 -3.51
N PHE A 22 -4.82 -1.06 -4.59
CA PHE A 22 -4.08 -1.18 -5.85
C PHE A 22 -2.60 -0.88 -5.65
N ALA A 23 -2.26 0.26 -5.02
CA ALA A 23 -0.88 0.64 -4.75
C ALA A 23 -0.13 -0.38 -3.87
N GLN A 24 -0.78 -0.85 -2.80
CA GLN A 24 -0.19 -1.83 -1.88
C GLN A 24 0.06 -3.18 -2.54
N SER A 25 -0.90 -3.68 -3.33
CA SER A 25 -0.77 -4.96 -4.04
C SER A 25 0.30 -4.90 -5.13
N LEU A 26 0.36 -3.79 -5.86
CA LEU A 26 1.38 -3.56 -6.88
C LEU A 26 2.77 -3.55 -6.26
N THR A 27 2.95 -2.82 -5.15
CA THR A 27 4.21 -2.78 -4.42
C THR A 27 4.58 -4.15 -3.86
N GLY A 28 3.66 -4.86 -3.22
CA GLY A 28 3.91 -6.18 -2.64
C GLY A 28 4.20 -7.24 -3.70
N GLY A 29 3.47 -7.22 -4.82
CA GLY A 29 3.67 -8.17 -5.92
C GLY A 29 5.00 -8.01 -6.63
N LEU A 30 5.46 -6.77 -6.81
CA LEU A 30 6.74 -6.48 -7.47
C LEU A 30 7.95 -6.50 -6.53
N PHE A 31 7.72 -6.50 -5.20
CA PHE A 31 8.79 -6.35 -4.22
C PHE A 31 9.90 -7.40 -4.36
N VAL A 32 9.53 -8.67 -4.49
CA VAL A 32 10.51 -9.77 -4.59
C VAL A 32 11.30 -9.67 -5.88
N ILE A 33 10.64 -9.39 -7.01
CA ILE A 33 11.29 -9.19 -8.30
C ILE A 33 12.26 -8.01 -8.24
N PHE A 34 11.83 -6.91 -7.62
CA PHE A 34 12.67 -5.73 -7.42
C PHE A 34 13.92 -6.02 -6.60
N MET A 35 13.77 -6.79 -5.50
CA MET A 35 14.88 -7.19 -4.63
C MET A 35 15.89 -8.09 -5.36
N ASP A 36 15.40 -9.05 -6.13
CA ASP A 36 16.22 -10.05 -6.79
C ASP A 36 16.85 -9.51 -8.08
N SER A 37 16.04 -8.97 -8.99
CA SER A 37 16.47 -8.62 -10.34
C SER A 37 17.09 -7.21 -10.47
N ILE A 38 16.72 -6.25 -9.60
CA ILE A 38 17.20 -4.86 -9.72
C ILE A 38 18.29 -4.56 -8.69
N LEU A 39 18.08 -4.97 -7.44
CA LEU A 39 19.04 -4.67 -6.38
C LEU A 39 20.09 -5.77 -6.18
N GLU A 40 19.84 -6.97 -6.71
CA GLU A 40 20.66 -8.17 -6.48
C GLU A 40 20.77 -8.52 -4.97
N LEU A 41 19.68 -8.28 -4.22
CA LEU A 41 19.56 -8.47 -2.78
C LEU A 41 18.48 -9.49 -2.39
N GLY A 42 18.23 -10.50 -3.24
CA GLY A 42 17.18 -11.51 -3.02
C GLY A 42 17.24 -12.18 -1.65
N ASP A 43 18.44 -12.52 -1.17
CA ASP A 43 18.67 -13.13 0.15
C ASP A 43 18.25 -12.26 1.34
N TYR A 44 18.14 -10.95 1.13
CA TYR A 44 17.71 -10.00 2.15
C TYR A 44 16.20 -9.74 2.15
N ALA A 45 15.44 -10.24 1.16
CA ALA A 45 14.02 -9.94 0.98
C ALA A 45 13.18 -10.29 2.21
N SER A 46 13.37 -11.48 2.80
CA SER A 46 12.64 -11.90 4.01
C SER A 46 12.95 -11.00 5.22
N ARG A 47 14.22 -10.61 5.40
CA ARG A 47 14.63 -9.70 6.48
C ARG A 47 14.06 -8.31 6.28
N ALA A 48 14.01 -7.85 5.05
CA ALA A 48 13.44 -6.56 4.66
C ALA A 48 11.93 -6.49 4.97
N ILE A 49 11.18 -7.54 4.64
CA ILE A 49 9.76 -7.67 5.00
C ILE A 49 9.59 -7.67 6.52
N PHE A 50 10.43 -8.40 7.27
CA PHE A 50 10.35 -8.42 8.73
C PHE A 50 10.59 -7.04 9.34
N VAL A 51 11.57 -6.28 8.85
CA VAL A 51 11.82 -4.89 9.27
C VAL A 51 10.60 -4.02 8.99
N ASN A 52 10.03 -4.11 7.79
CA ASN A 52 8.83 -3.35 7.42
C ASN A 52 7.66 -3.61 8.38
N PHE A 53 7.33 -4.87 8.67
CA PHE A 53 6.26 -5.22 9.60
C PHE A 53 6.54 -4.80 11.05
N THR A 54 7.79 -4.89 11.50
CA THR A 54 8.18 -4.45 12.85
C THR A 54 7.91 -2.94 13.02
N PHE A 55 8.31 -2.13 12.05
CA PHE A 55 8.04 -0.70 12.08
C PHE A 55 6.58 -0.34 11.79
N ALA A 56 5.82 -1.19 11.10
CA ALA A 56 4.39 -1.04 10.95
C ALA A 56 3.66 -1.09 12.31
N VAL A 57 4.10 -1.95 13.24
CA VAL A 57 3.53 -1.97 14.60
C VAL A 57 3.74 -0.62 15.30
N ILE A 58 4.92 -0.01 15.18
CA ILE A 58 5.19 1.33 15.72
C ILE A 58 4.27 2.37 15.06
N GLY A 59 4.09 2.28 13.75
CA GLY A 59 3.23 3.18 12.97
C GLY A 59 1.77 3.19 13.45
N ILE A 60 1.22 2.06 13.91
CA ILE A 60 -0.15 1.99 14.44
C ILE A 60 -0.35 2.99 15.58
N PHE A 61 0.58 3.04 16.54
CA PHE A 61 0.50 3.94 17.68
C PHE A 61 0.64 5.40 17.26
N LEU A 62 1.55 5.69 16.32
CA LEU A 62 1.75 7.03 15.79
C LEU A 62 0.49 7.57 15.10
N TRP A 63 -0.08 6.82 14.15
CA TRP A 63 -1.25 7.25 13.40
C TRP A 63 -2.51 7.33 14.25
N ARG A 64 -2.65 6.42 15.23
CA ARG A 64 -3.71 6.54 16.24
C ARG A 64 -3.57 7.85 17.03
N TYR A 65 -2.38 8.17 17.53
CA TYR A 65 -2.15 9.42 18.26
C TYR A 65 -2.51 10.65 17.43
N ILE A 66 -2.05 10.70 16.18
CA ILE A 66 -2.36 11.81 15.27
C ILE A 66 -3.86 11.92 15.01
N SER A 67 -4.56 10.80 14.79
CA SER A 67 -6.00 10.79 14.51
C SER A 67 -6.84 11.22 15.69
N LEU A 68 -6.38 10.94 16.92
CA LEU A 68 -7.05 11.39 18.14
C LEU A 68 -6.81 12.88 18.44
N LYS A 69 -5.61 13.39 18.11
CA LYS A 69 -5.24 14.79 18.35
C LYS A 69 -5.85 15.75 17.31
N TYR A 70 -6.00 15.33 16.09
CA TYR A 70 -6.51 16.14 14.98
C TYR A 70 -7.83 15.54 14.47
N THR A 71 -7.82 14.94 13.29
CA THR A 71 -8.96 14.23 12.70
C THR A 71 -8.49 12.98 11.96
N LYS A 72 -9.39 11.99 11.78
CA LYS A 72 -9.11 10.78 10.99
C LYS A 72 -8.75 11.12 9.54
N HIS A 73 -9.43 12.12 8.95
CA HIS A 73 -9.15 12.58 7.58
C HIS A 73 -7.75 13.18 7.45
N PHE A 74 -7.36 14.05 8.39
CA PHE A 74 -6.03 14.64 8.41
C PHE A 74 -4.95 13.58 8.57
N ALA A 75 -5.12 12.65 9.53
CA ALA A 75 -4.17 11.56 9.78
C ALA A 75 -4.01 10.66 8.54
N ALA A 76 -5.12 10.28 7.87
CA ALA A 76 -5.08 9.47 6.67
C ALA A 76 -4.39 10.21 5.50
N SER A 77 -4.69 11.48 5.29
CA SER A 77 -4.06 12.30 4.24
C SER A 77 -2.57 12.48 4.48
N LEU A 78 -2.17 12.74 5.73
CA LEU A 78 -0.76 12.87 6.10
C LEU A 78 -0.01 11.54 5.92
N CYS A 79 -0.64 10.41 6.29
CA CYS A 79 -0.09 9.08 6.09
C CYS A 79 0.16 8.76 4.61
N LEU A 80 -0.81 9.06 3.75
CA LEU A 80 -0.70 8.84 2.31
C LEU A 80 0.34 9.77 1.66
N LEU A 81 0.40 11.04 2.08
CA LEU A 81 1.41 11.99 1.62
C LEU A 81 2.82 11.50 2.01
N TYR A 82 3.00 11.08 3.25
CA TYR A 82 4.24 10.53 3.76
C TYR A 82 4.67 9.29 2.95
N ALA A 83 3.75 8.35 2.67
CA ALA A 83 4.01 7.20 1.80
C ALA A 83 4.45 7.64 0.40
N GLY A 84 3.77 8.60 -0.21
CA GLY A 84 4.12 9.11 -1.54
C GLY A 84 5.52 9.72 -1.59
N ILE A 85 5.90 10.49 -0.57
CA ILE A 85 7.25 11.06 -0.45
C ILE A 85 8.30 9.95 -0.35
N LEU A 86 8.05 8.89 0.44
CA LEU A 86 8.96 7.76 0.56
C LEU A 86 9.14 6.99 -0.75
N PHE A 87 8.07 6.81 -1.54
CA PHE A 87 8.18 6.18 -2.86
C PHE A 87 9.03 7.01 -3.82
N LEU A 88 8.85 8.33 -3.84
CA LEU A 88 9.70 9.22 -4.65
C LEU A 88 11.16 9.17 -4.17
N LEU A 89 11.38 9.21 -2.86
CA LEU A 89 12.71 9.10 -2.29
C LEU A 89 13.37 7.77 -2.65
N GLN A 90 12.65 6.65 -2.53
CA GLN A 90 13.14 5.33 -2.90
C GLN A 90 13.59 5.28 -4.37
N PHE A 91 12.81 5.84 -5.28
CA PHE A 91 13.16 5.92 -6.69
C PHE A 91 14.51 6.62 -6.91
N PHE A 92 14.70 7.80 -6.33
CA PHE A 92 15.97 8.53 -6.44
C PHE A 92 17.12 7.79 -5.77
N VAL A 93 16.88 7.23 -4.58
CA VAL A 93 17.93 6.50 -3.84
C VAL A 93 18.42 5.30 -4.64
N VAL A 94 17.53 4.52 -5.27
CA VAL A 94 17.93 3.37 -6.10
C VAL A 94 18.83 3.79 -7.25
N LEU A 95 18.54 4.92 -7.91
CA LEU A 95 19.38 5.44 -8.98
C LEU A 95 20.82 5.80 -8.51
N TYR A 96 20.97 6.26 -7.26
CA TYR A 96 22.27 6.67 -6.74
C TYR A 96 23.08 5.54 -6.10
N ILE A 97 22.41 4.47 -5.60
CA ILE A 97 23.08 3.37 -4.92
C ILE A 97 23.34 2.15 -5.80
N SER A 98 23.01 2.22 -7.10
CA SER A 98 23.22 1.10 -8.04
C SER A 98 24.64 0.54 -7.99
N ASP A 99 25.63 1.41 -7.93
CA ASP A 99 27.05 1.06 -7.91
C ASP A 99 27.65 0.90 -6.50
N ALA A 100 26.84 1.02 -5.46
CA ALA A 100 27.30 0.90 -4.07
C ALA A 100 27.55 -0.57 -3.68
N SER A 101 28.32 -0.78 -2.61
CA SER A 101 28.52 -2.12 -2.06
C SER A 101 27.19 -2.71 -1.54
N GLU A 102 27.08 -4.03 -1.59
CA GLU A 102 25.89 -4.78 -1.12
C GLU A 102 25.43 -4.38 0.27
N THR A 103 26.38 -4.20 1.21
CA THR A 103 26.10 -3.77 2.58
C THR A 103 25.45 -2.39 2.65
N VAL A 104 25.89 -1.46 1.82
CA VAL A 104 25.33 -0.10 1.75
C VAL A 104 23.94 -0.14 1.14
N LYS A 105 23.75 -0.88 0.03
CA LYS A 105 22.44 -1.09 -0.59
C LYS A 105 21.43 -1.65 0.43
N ALA A 106 21.80 -2.73 1.12
CA ALA A 106 20.95 -3.37 2.12
C ALA A 106 20.61 -2.43 3.29
N GLY A 107 21.59 -1.69 3.81
CA GLY A 107 21.39 -0.76 4.93
C GLY A 107 20.41 0.37 4.57
N VAL A 108 20.60 1.00 3.41
CA VAL A 108 19.71 2.08 2.93
C VAL A 108 18.31 1.55 2.67
N LEU A 109 18.20 0.39 2.04
CA LEU A 109 16.91 -0.25 1.78
C LEU A 109 16.17 -0.56 3.07
N PHE A 110 16.82 -1.16 4.07
CA PHE A 110 16.21 -1.45 5.38
C PHE A 110 15.70 -0.18 6.05
N PHE A 111 16.45 0.91 5.98
CA PHE A 111 16.03 2.20 6.51
C PHE A 111 14.75 2.71 5.81
N ILE A 112 14.72 2.68 4.47
CA ILE A 112 13.54 3.10 3.70
C ILE A 112 12.34 2.22 4.02
N LEU A 113 12.52 0.90 4.10
CA LEU A 113 11.45 -0.04 4.40
C LEU A 113 10.94 0.09 5.85
N ALA A 114 11.80 0.42 6.80
CA ALA A 114 11.39 0.77 8.15
C ALA A 114 10.49 2.01 8.16
N MET A 115 10.90 3.06 7.45
CA MET A 115 10.08 4.28 7.31
C MET A 115 8.76 4.00 6.57
N TYR A 116 8.79 3.20 5.52
CA TYR A 116 7.60 2.79 4.78
C TYR A 116 6.65 1.94 5.64
N GLY A 117 7.19 1.05 6.47
CA GLY A 117 6.41 0.26 7.43
C GLY A 117 5.55 1.13 8.34
N ILE A 118 6.10 2.24 8.84
CA ILE A 118 5.34 3.21 9.64
C ILE A 118 4.12 3.72 8.87
N SER A 119 4.28 4.02 7.58
CA SER A 119 3.15 4.48 6.75
C SER A 119 2.14 3.37 6.46
N PHE A 120 2.62 2.16 6.16
CA PHE A 120 1.79 1.03 5.74
C PHE A 120 0.65 0.72 6.72
N SER A 121 0.89 0.88 8.02
CA SER A 121 -0.06 0.54 9.08
C SER A 121 -1.17 1.57 9.30
N GLY A 122 -1.10 2.77 8.71
CA GLY A 122 -1.97 3.88 9.07
C GLY A 122 -3.21 4.03 8.19
N ALA A 123 -3.03 4.07 6.88
CA ALA A 123 -4.08 4.51 5.95
C ALA A 123 -5.32 3.58 5.95
N ALA A 124 -5.14 2.27 5.84
CA ALA A 124 -6.26 1.33 5.76
C ALA A 124 -7.13 1.31 7.02
N PRO A 125 -6.60 1.20 8.26
CA PRO A 125 -7.41 1.27 9.47
C PRO A 125 -8.15 2.60 9.64
N LEU A 126 -7.52 3.71 9.26
CA LEU A 126 -8.16 5.04 9.34
C LEU A 126 -9.33 5.14 8.36
N ILE A 127 -9.20 4.65 7.13
CA ILE A 127 -10.29 4.64 6.15
C ILE A 127 -11.44 3.74 6.65
N ILE A 128 -11.14 2.54 7.15
CA ILE A 128 -12.16 1.64 7.74
C ILE A 128 -12.90 2.32 8.88
N SER A 129 -12.19 3.03 9.76
CA SER A 129 -12.80 3.80 10.84
C SER A 129 -13.71 4.92 10.34
N MET A 130 -13.35 5.58 9.21
CA MET A 130 -14.22 6.57 8.58
C MET A 130 -15.47 5.95 7.92
N VAL A 131 -15.36 4.73 7.39
CA VAL A 131 -16.53 3.98 6.89
C VAL A 131 -17.49 3.65 8.03
N ALA A 132 -16.98 3.32 9.22
CA ALA A 132 -17.82 3.13 10.41
C ALA A 132 -18.58 4.42 10.78
N ASP A 133 -17.89 5.57 10.81
CA ASP A 133 -18.51 6.86 11.10
C ASP A 133 -19.65 7.20 10.10
N VAL A 134 -19.45 6.89 8.81
CA VAL A 134 -20.48 7.09 7.77
C VAL A 134 -21.65 6.13 7.97
N SER A 135 -21.38 4.91 8.41
CA SER A 135 -22.42 3.92 8.74
C SER A 135 -23.28 4.36 9.92
N ASP A 136 -22.65 4.86 10.97
CA ASP A 136 -23.36 5.34 12.18
C ASP A 136 -24.22 6.58 11.84
N ALA A 137 -23.70 7.48 11.00
CA ALA A 137 -24.48 8.64 10.54
C ALA A 137 -25.71 8.24 9.70
N GLU A 138 -25.55 7.26 8.79
CA GLU A 138 -26.68 6.75 7.98
C GLU A 138 -27.72 6.02 8.84
N GLU A 139 -27.29 5.32 9.90
CA GLU A 139 -28.19 4.69 10.86
C GLU A 139 -28.99 5.74 11.65
N ALA A 140 -28.34 6.79 12.12
CA ALA A 140 -28.99 7.89 12.82
C ALA A 140 -30.03 8.64 11.97
N GLU A 141 -29.81 8.76 10.65
CA GLU A 141 -30.75 9.40 9.73
C GLU A 141 -31.93 8.50 9.32
N SER A 142 -31.71 7.19 9.19
CA SER A 142 -32.70 6.27 8.60
C SER A 142 -33.41 5.39 9.61
N ASP A 143 -32.97 5.39 10.86
CA ASP A 143 -33.43 4.50 11.94
C ASP A 143 -33.32 3.00 11.59
N ILE A 144 -32.49 2.66 10.61
CA ILE A 144 -32.28 1.29 10.12
C ILE A 144 -30.79 0.98 10.12
N ASN A 145 -30.40 -0.03 10.90
CA ASN A 145 -29.01 -0.51 10.88
C ASN A 145 -28.68 -1.19 9.55
N LYS A 146 -27.77 -0.58 8.79
CA LYS A 146 -27.26 -1.07 7.49
C LYS A 146 -25.76 -1.31 7.53
N SER A 147 -25.13 -1.24 8.69
CA SER A 147 -23.67 -1.33 8.86
C SER A 147 -23.09 -2.53 8.15
N GLY A 148 -23.65 -3.72 8.34
CA GLY A 148 -23.20 -4.94 7.67
C GLY A 148 -23.19 -4.85 6.15
N ALA A 149 -24.24 -4.24 5.54
CA ALA A 149 -24.30 -4.07 4.10
C ALA A 149 -23.31 -3.04 3.56
N MET A 150 -23.03 -1.96 4.34
CA MET A 150 -22.04 -0.94 3.98
C MET A 150 -20.63 -1.49 4.05
N PHE A 151 -20.30 -2.24 5.09
CA PHE A 151 -18.99 -2.92 5.21
C PHE A 151 -18.83 -4.02 4.15
N ALA A 152 -19.88 -4.78 3.82
CA ALA A 152 -19.84 -5.76 2.74
C ALA A 152 -19.57 -5.09 1.39
N TYR A 153 -20.24 -3.99 1.08
CA TYR A 153 -20.01 -3.19 -0.13
C TYR A 153 -18.56 -2.68 -0.19
N TYR A 154 -18.09 -2.03 0.87
CA TYR A 154 -16.73 -1.53 1.00
C TYR A 154 -15.70 -2.65 0.77
N THR A 155 -15.82 -3.75 1.53
CA THR A 155 -14.87 -4.86 1.50
C THR A 155 -14.83 -5.56 0.14
N THR A 156 -16.00 -5.77 -0.47
CA THR A 156 -16.09 -6.43 -1.79
C THR A 156 -15.36 -5.62 -2.86
N ILE A 157 -15.64 -4.32 -2.95
CA ILE A 157 -15.01 -3.47 -3.98
C ILE A 157 -13.50 -3.32 -3.72
N THR A 158 -13.09 -3.17 -2.47
CA THR A 158 -11.67 -3.11 -2.13
C THR A 158 -10.93 -4.40 -2.51
N LYS A 159 -11.52 -5.57 -2.26
CA LYS A 159 -10.94 -6.87 -2.65
C LYS A 159 -10.83 -7.02 -4.17
N VAL A 160 -11.80 -6.53 -4.92
CA VAL A 160 -11.71 -6.48 -6.40
C VAL A 160 -10.50 -5.64 -6.81
N GLY A 161 -10.29 -4.47 -6.18
CA GLY A 161 -9.11 -3.64 -6.40
C GLY A 161 -7.79 -4.40 -6.15
N TYR A 162 -7.70 -5.14 -5.05
CA TYR A 162 -6.53 -5.98 -4.75
C TYR A 162 -6.27 -7.04 -5.83
N THR A 163 -7.30 -7.72 -6.29
CA THR A 163 -7.17 -8.80 -7.29
C THR A 163 -6.62 -8.28 -8.61
N PHE A 164 -7.16 -7.16 -9.10
CA PHE A 164 -6.65 -6.53 -10.32
C PHE A 164 -5.20 -6.02 -10.16
N ALA A 165 -4.88 -5.48 -9.00
CA ALA A 165 -3.54 -4.95 -8.73
C ALA A 165 -2.46 -6.02 -8.65
N VAL A 166 -2.79 -7.24 -8.24
CA VAL A 166 -1.83 -8.36 -8.26
C VAL A 166 -1.58 -8.84 -9.69
N ALA A 167 -2.64 -9.00 -10.48
CA ALA A 167 -2.54 -9.54 -11.86
C ALA A 167 -1.91 -8.54 -12.84
N PHE A 168 -2.24 -7.25 -12.69
CA PHE A 168 -1.85 -6.22 -13.65
C PHE A 168 -0.33 -6.09 -13.87
N PRO A 169 0.54 -5.99 -12.83
CA PRO A 169 1.97 -5.83 -13.05
C PRO A 169 2.60 -7.03 -13.74
N TYR A 170 2.17 -8.25 -13.44
CA TYR A 170 2.71 -9.46 -14.09
C TYR A 170 2.35 -9.48 -15.58
N ILE A 171 1.08 -9.25 -15.92
CA ILE A 171 0.62 -9.17 -17.31
C ILE A 171 1.35 -8.04 -18.05
N PHE A 172 1.52 -6.88 -17.42
CA PHE A 172 2.20 -5.74 -18.04
C PHE A 172 3.68 -6.01 -18.28
N LEU A 173 4.41 -6.57 -17.31
CA LEU A 173 5.81 -6.91 -17.44
C LEU A 173 6.03 -7.93 -18.56
N GLU A 174 5.23 -8.99 -18.60
CA GLU A 174 5.36 -10.05 -19.60
C GLU A 174 4.92 -9.57 -21.00
N SER A 175 3.73 -8.97 -21.12
CA SER A 175 3.12 -8.68 -22.41
C SER A 175 3.65 -7.40 -23.09
N VAL A 176 4.05 -6.38 -22.31
CA VAL A 176 4.43 -5.06 -22.84
C VAL A 176 5.96 -4.88 -22.81
N ILE A 177 6.62 -5.32 -21.75
CA ILE A 177 8.05 -5.14 -21.57
C ILE A 177 8.82 -6.37 -22.10
N GLY A 178 8.16 -7.54 -22.18
CA GLY A 178 8.80 -8.80 -22.59
C GLY A 178 9.68 -9.40 -21.47
N PHE A 179 9.44 -8.99 -20.22
CA PHE A 179 10.16 -9.50 -19.05
C PHE A 179 9.66 -10.92 -18.73
N ASP A 180 10.53 -11.91 -18.84
CA ASP A 180 10.18 -13.30 -18.52
C ASP A 180 10.35 -13.54 -17.02
N ILE A 181 9.23 -13.62 -16.32
CA ILE A 181 9.19 -13.81 -14.86
C ILE A 181 9.78 -15.18 -14.46
N SER A 182 9.73 -16.16 -15.35
CA SER A 182 10.27 -17.51 -15.07
C SER A 182 11.80 -17.55 -15.04
N LEU A 183 12.46 -16.58 -15.66
CA LEU A 183 13.92 -16.51 -15.75
C LEU A 183 14.58 -15.82 -14.52
N GLY A 184 13.80 -15.19 -13.64
CA GLY A 184 14.33 -14.52 -12.44
C GLY A 184 15.47 -13.53 -12.79
N SER A 185 16.63 -13.71 -12.14
CA SER A 185 17.83 -12.87 -12.34
C SER A 185 18.49 -13.01 -13.73
N ASP A 186 18.12 -14.01 -14.53
CA ASP A 186 18.68 -14.20 -15.89
C ASP A 186 18.12 -13.23 -16.95
N ASN A 187 17.23 -12.30 -16.56
CA ASN A 187 16.75 -11.23 -17.43
C ASN A 187 17.83 -10.14 -17.71
N SER A 188 19.07 -10.53 -17.95
CA SER A 188 20.22 -9.62 -18.12
C SER A 188 20.08 -8.60 -19.25
N GLN A 189 19.15 -8.82 -20.19
CA GLN A 189 18.86 -7.88 -21.29
C GLN A 189 18.11 -6.61 -20.83
N PHE A 190 17.51 -6.59 -19.62
CA PHE A 190 16.80 -5.45 -19.05
C PHE A 190 17.59 -4.70 -17.97
N THR A 191 18.78 -5.18 -17.61
CA THR A 191 19.67 -4.60 -16.59
C THR A 191 20.78 -3.71 -17.15
N LYS A 192 20.70 -3.33 -18.44
CA LYS A 192 21.66 -2.43 -19.10
C LYS A 192 21.10 -1.05 -19.36
#